data_fcfa20f08faab9b9a65fcffa92694474
#
_entry.id   fcfa20f08faab9b9a65fcffa92694474
#
_cell.length_a   1.000
_cell.length_b   1.000
_cell.length_c   1.000
_cell.angle_alpha   90.00
_cell.angle_beta   90.00
_cell.angle_gamma   90.00
#
_symmetry.space_group_name_H-M   'P 1'
#
loop_
_entity.id
_entity.type
_entity.pdbx_description
1 polymer ?
#
loop_
_entity_poly.entity_id
_entity_poly.type
_entity_poly.pdbx_seq_one_letter_code
_entity_poly.pdbx_strand_id
1 'polypeptide(L)'
;TIYAEGQRRYVESLSAYARQFLERMDKPEADLITGLAPAIAIEQKTSGKNPRSTVATQTEIYDHLRLLFARIGTTYSPVSGEPVSTDTPHDVADRLDDELDDGARFYLCAPVPEHADMALRDELTSLRERGFYRILRLPTERQAEKGQEPEILDLNQEAPSSVNHYGRARLRVLIDRLKVKTGDADTRSRIAESVEQAFDEGDGYCTVIPAPRGGYDETAHPDASQHQGPIPLFEFSAHFERDGMRFEEPTPQLFSFNSPVGACPTCQGFGRVPGLDEDLIVPNKQLSIRDGALAPFRGDKWGKHFKDLIAVAADVGLDIDCPYHELADWEEEIVWEGKDDYIGLHGFFEFLEENSYKRHYRIFRARFRGYSECPDCSGHRLCDDALYVKVGGDAVEQKHIGEICAMTTRAARDYFEALALTDYEQEVAGRVMEELRERSRYLVDVGLDYLTLDRL
;
A
#
# COMPACT_ATOMS: atom_id res chain seq x y z
N THR A 1 -43.35 15.12 -17.32
CA THR A 1 -44.49 15.34 -18.24
C THR A 1 -44.29 16.55 -19.13
N ILE A 2 -44.13 17.77 -18.60
CA ILE A 2 -43.99 19.04 -19.41
C ILE A 2 -42.73 18.99 -20.28
N TYR A 3 -41.56 18.58 -19.69
CA TYR A 3 -40.31 18.45 -20.42
C TYR A 3 -40.42 17.38 -21.52
N ALA A 4 -40.96 16.22 -21.19
CA ALA A 4 -41.12 15.13 -22.15
C ALA A 4 -41.96 15.53 -23.36
N GLU A 5 -43.08 16.23 -23.15
CA GLU A 5 -43.93 16.77 -24.26
C GLU A 5 -43.20 17.89 -25.05
N GLY A 6 -42.54 18.81 -24.36
CA GLY A 6 -41.73 19.86 -25.00
C GLY A 6 -40.62 19.29 -25.87
N GLN A 7 -39.86 18.32 -25.36
CA GLN A 7 -38.80 17.65 -26.07
C GLN A 7 -39.34 16.83 -27.26
N ARG A 8 -40.46 16.13 -27.08
CA ARG A 8 -41.11 15.36 -28.16
C ARG A 8 -41.51 16.27 -29.32
N ARG A 9 -42.15 17.39 -29.04
CA ARG A 9 -42.55 18.39 -30.07
C ARG A 9 -41.35 19.04 -30.75
N TYR A 10 -40.31 19.35 -29.99
CA TYR A 10 -39.08 19.89 -30.57
C TYR A 10 -38.47 18.86 -31.55
N VAL A 11 -38.30 17.60 -31.15
CA VAL A 11 -37.79 16.56 -32.02
C VAL A 11 -38.68 16.35 -33.24
N GLU A 12 -40.02 16.43 -33.11
CA GLU A 12 -40.96 16.34 -34.22
C GLU A 12 -40.84 17.49 -35.21
N SER A 13 -40.43 18.66 -34.77
CA SER A 13 -40.19 19.82 -35.63
C SER A 13 -38.93 19.74 -36.47
N LEU A 14 -37.98 18.81 -36.15
CA LEU A 14 -36.73 18.61 -36.86
C LEU A 14 -36.91 17.81 -38.13
N SER A 15 -35.93 17.90 -39.04
CA SER A 15 -35.90 17.10 -40.30
C SER A 15 -35.90 15.61 -40.01
N ALA A 16 -36.38 14.78 -40.95
CA ALA A 16 -36.39 13.35 -40.81
C ALA A 16 -35.00 12.73 -40.58
N TYR A 17 -33.97 13.35 -41.12
CA TYR A 17 -32.58 12.97 -40.88
C TYR A 17 -32.12 13.26 -39.43
N ALA A 18 -32.37 14.45 -38.93
CA ALA A 18 -31.99 14.84 -37.58
C ALA A 18 -32.71 13.99 -36.51
N ARG A 19 -33.93 13.59 -36.74
CA ARG A 19 -34.73 12.73 -35.85
C ARG A 19 -34.13 11.33 -35.62
N GLN A 20 -33.29 10.81 -36.53
CA GLN A 20 -32.63 9.52 -36.38
C GLN A 20 -31.55 9.50 -35.30
N PHE A 21 -31.00 10.64 -34.95
CA PHE A 21 -29.91 10.77 -33.98
C PHE A 21 -30.37 11.22 -32.59
N LEU A 22 -31.67 11.53 -32.42
CA LEU A 22 -32.23 12.01 -31.16
C LEU A 22 -33.20 11.00 -30.57
N GLU A 23 -33.01 10.66 -29.29
CA GLU A 23 -33.98 9.83 -28.57
C GLU A 23 -35.32 10.54 -28.47
N ARG A 24 -36.37 9.81 -28.80
CA ARG A 24 -37.74 10.27 -28.70
C ARG A 24 -38.33 9.85 -27.39
N MET A 25 -38.76 10.81 -26.56
CA MET A 25 -39.48 10.53 -25.33
C MET A 25 -40.89 10.03 -25.62
N ASP A 26 -41.37 9.11 -24.79
CA ASP A 26 -42.74 8.61 -24.87
C ASP A 26 -43.75 9.76 -24.62
N LYS A 27 -44.91 9.61 -25.24
CA LYS A 27 -46.01 10.58 -25.03
C LYS A 27 -46.46 10.50 -23.58
N PRO A 28 -46.44 11.64 -22.85
CA PRO A 28 -46.94 11.64 -21.47
C PRO A 28 -48.44 11.39 -21.43
N GLU A 29 -48.88 10.77 -20.36
CA GLU A 29 -50.32 10.53 -20.03
C GLU A 29 -50.97 11.86 -19.64
N ALA A 30 -51.44 12.61 -20.64
CA ALA A 30 -52.14 13.85 -20.47
C ALA A 30 -53.12 14.05 -21.63
N ASP A 31 -54.33 14.55 -21.31
CA ASP A 31 -55.40 14.75 -22.30
C ASP A 31 -55.01 15.82 -23.36
N LEU A 32 -54.46 16.91 -22.89
CA LEU A 32 -54.04 18.02 -23.78
C LEU A 32 -52.96 18.91 -23.12
N ILE A 33 -51.88 19.13 -23.84
CA ILE A 33 -50.85 20.13 -23.47
C ILE A 33 -50.67 21.08 -24.65
N THR A 34 -50.92 22.36 -24.46
CA THR A 34 -50.76 23.40 -25.47
C THR A 34 -49.91 24.56 -24.97
N GLY A 35 -49.35 25.36 -25.90
CA GLY A 35 -48.60 26.57 -25.53
C GLY A 35 -47.21 26.32 -24.93
N LEU A 36 -46.65 25.12 -25.07
CA LEU A 36 -45.28 24.85 -24.61
C LEU A 36 -44.25 25.46 -25.55
N ALA A 37 -43.39 26.30 -25.02
CA ALA A 37 -42.12 26.65 -25.65
C ALA A 37 -41.15 25.47 -25.61
N PRO A 38 -40.07 25.44 -26.43
CA PRO A 38 -38.99 24.44 -26.31
C PRO A 38 -38.49 24.36 -24.87
N ALA A 39 -38.63 23.23 -24.26
CA ALA A 39 -38.22 23.01 -22.87
C ALA A 39 -36.76 22.60 -22.81
N ILE A 40 -36.00 23.23 -21.93
CA ILE A 40 -34.62 22.84 -21.59
C ILE A 40 -34.66 22.27 -20.18
N ALA A 41 -34.21 21.02 -20.01
CA ALA A 41 -33.93 20.46 -18.70
C ALA A 41 -32.43 20.49 -18.48
N ILE A 42 -32.01 21.00 -17.35
CA ILE A 42 -30.65 20.89 -16.87
C ILE A 42 -30.67 19.84 -15.77
N GLU A 43 -30.11 18.71 -16.06
CA GLU A 43 -29.98 17.60 -15.10
C GLU A 43 -28.58 17.57 -14.55
N GLN A 44 -28.47 17.47 -13.23
CA GLN A 44 -27.20 17.19 -12.60
C GLN A 44 -26.83 15.73 -12.88
N LYS A 45 -25.72 15.49 -13.56
CA LYS A 45 -25.15 14.14 -13.65
C LYS A 45 -24.68 13.71 -12.26
N THR A 46 -25.38 12.80 -11.64
CA THR A 46 -25.11 12.32 -10.30
C THR A 46 -23.96 11.29 -10.23
N SER A 47 -23.51 10.78 -11.37
CA SER A 47 -22.34 9.88 -11.43
C SER A 47 -21.58 10.06 -12.72
N GLY A 48 -20.29 10.29 -12.63
CA GLY A 48 -19.38 10.18 -13.77
C GLY A 48 -19.32 8.69 -14.21
N LYS A 49 -19.42 8.44 -15.52
CA LYS A 49 -19.26 7.07 -16.06
C LYS A 49 -17.84 6.55 -15.97
N ASN A 50 -16.87 7.42 -15.71
CA ASN A 50 -15.47 7.04 -15.57
C ASN A 50 -15.07 7.04 -14.09
N PRO A 51 -14.86 5.86 -13.48
CA PRO A 51 -14.51 5.75 -12.07
C PRO A 51 -13.10 6.27 -11.75
N ARG A 52 -12.30 6.62 -12.75
CA ARG A 52 -10.96 7.23 -12.57
C ARG A 52 -10.98 8.77 -12.64
N SER A 53 -12.13 9.39 -12.91
CA SER A 53 -12.29 10.83 -12.93
C SER A 53 -12.84 11.29 -11.59
N THR A 54 -12.01 11.96 -10.79
CA THR A 54 -12.36 12.47 -9.46
C THR A 54 -12.21 13.99 -9.40
N VAL A 55 -12.72 14.62 -8.35
CA VAL A 55 -12.51 16.05 -8.09
C VAL A 55 -11.01 16.36 -8.10
N ALA A 56 -10.18 15.58 -7.40
CA ALA A 56 -8.73 15.78 -7.36
C ALA A 56 -8.07 15.71 -8.75
N THR A 57 -8.49 14.77 -9.62
CA THR A 57 -7.91 14.65 -10.97
C THR A 57 -8.40 15.72 -11.93
N GLN A 58 -9.65 16.17 -11.78
CA GLN A 58 -10.21 17.23 -12.63
C GLN A 58 -9.65 18.64 -12.29
N THR A 59 -9.21 18.82 -11.06
CA THR A 59 -8.62 20.07 -10.57
C THR A 59 -7.09 20.07 -10.58
N GLU A 60 -6.48 19.00 -11.10
CA GLU A 60 -5.02 18.74 -11.10
C GLU A 60 -4.38 18.67 -9.69
N ILE A 61 -5.18 18.74 -8.62
CA ILE A 61 -4.68 18.57 -7.24
C ILE A 61 -4.00 17.22 -7.09
N TYR A 62 -4.55 16.16 -7.70
CA TYR A 62 -3.97 14.82 -7.64
C TYR A 62 -2.56 14.75 -8.24
N ASP A 63 -2.32 15.43 -9.35
CA ASP A 63 -1.00 15.42 -9.99
C ASP A 63 0.04 16.15 -9.14
N HIS A 64 -0.35 17.21 -8.46
CA HIS A 64 0.53 17.91 -7.50
C HIS A 64 0.74 17.06 -6.22
N LEU A 65 -0.27 16.35 -5.73
CA LEU A 65 -0.10 15.41 -4.62
C LEU A 65 0.92 14.32 -4.94
N ARG A 66 0.83 13.70 -6.11
CA ARG A 66 1.80 12.69 -6.55
C ARG A 66 3.23 13.22 -6.55
N LEU A 67 3.44 14.46 -6.99
CA LEU A 67 4.75 15.10 -6.96
C LEU A 67 5.19 15.42 -5.53
N LEU A 68 4.30 15.86 -4.66
CA LEU A 68 4.59 16.13 -3.26
C LEU A 68 5.07 14.86 -2.56
N PHE A 69 4.28 13.78 -2.64
CA PHE A 69 4.60 12.50 -2.02
C PHE A 69 5.89 11.87 -2.55
N ALA A 70 6.18 12.03 -3.84
CA ALA A 70 7.43 11.54 -4.43
C ALA A 70 8.67 12.33 -3.97
N ARG A 71 8.52 13.57 -3.50
CA ARG A 71 9.64 14.43 -3.13
C ARG A 71 9.94 14.48 -1.65
N ILE A 72 8.89 14.49 -0.83
CA ILE A 72 9.00 14.66 0.63
C ILE A 72 8.27 13.57 1.42
N GLY A 73 7.63 12.61 0.74
CA GLY A 73 6.98 11.50 1.41
C GLY A 73 8.00 10.55 2.05
N THR A 74 7.71 10.13 3.27
CA THR A 74 8.50 9.13 4.00
C THR A 74 7.73 7.82 4.03
N THR A 75 8.38 6.74 3.58
CA THR A 75 7.83 5.37 3.67
C THR A 75 7.98 4.85 5.09
N TYR A 76 6.94 4.24 5.63
CA TYR A 76 6.95 3.63 6.95
C TYR A 76 6.67 2.14 6.84
N SER A 77 7.45 1.33 7.58
CA SER A 77 7.19 -0.10 7.67
C SER A 77 5.83 -0.37 8.34
N PRO A 78 4.97 -1.21 7.76
CA PRO A 78 3.70 -1.60 8.41
C PRO A 78 3.91 -2.50 9.64
N VAL A 79 5.10 -3.05 9.84
CA VAL A 79 5.43 -3.97 10.94
C VAL A 79 5.87 -3.19 12.18
N SER A 80 6.89 -2.32 12.05
CA SER A 80 7.44 -1.55 13.17
C SER A 80 6.89 -0.14 13.29
N GLY A 81 6.33 0.43 12.19
CA GLY A 81 5.97 1.84 12.12
C GLY A 81 7.17 2.79 11.96
N GLU A 82 8.38 2.25 11.81
CA GLU A 82 9.60 3.02 11.66
C GLU A 82 9.83 3.45 10.19
N PRO A 83 10.53 4.57 9.95
CA PRO A 83 10.81 5.02 8.60
C PRO A 83 11.76 4.06 7.88
N VAL A 84 11.53 3.88 6.59
CA VAL A 84 12.36 3.12 5.67
C VAL A 84 13.34 4.06 4.98
N SER A 85 14.60 3.71 4.99
CA SER A 85 15.68 4.45 4.32
C SER A 85 16.67 3.49 3.69
N THR A 86 17.40 3.94 2.69
CA THR A 86 18.59 3.28 2.18
C THR A 86 19.81 3.86 2.87
N ASP A 87 20.83 3.04 3.13
CA ASP A 87 22.11 3.51 3.61
C ASP A 87 23.04 3.78 2.41
N THR A 88 23.41 5.03 2.19
CA THR A 88 24.48 5.33 1.23
C THR A 88 25.87 5.10 1.87
N PRO A 89 26.92 4.86 1.08
CA PRO A 89 28.29 4.73 1.64
C PRO A 89 28.70 5.90 2.52
N HIS A 90 28.24 7.12 2.22
CA HIS A 90 28.53 8.31 3.00
C HIS A 90 27.74 8.35 4.30
N ASP A 91 26.45 7.96 4.28
CA ASP A 91 25.62 7.88 5.50
C ASP A 91 26.20 6.87 6.48
N VAL A 92 26.67 5.73 5.97
CA VAL A 92 27.36 4.72 6.80
C VAL A 92 28.65 5.30 7.41
N ALA A 93 29.46 6.02 6.62
CA ALA A 93 30.68 6.63 7.13
C ALA A 93 30.41 7.70 8.19
N ASP A 94 29.40 8.54 7.98
CA ASP A 94 28.98 9.57 8.93
C ASP A 94 28.45 8.96 10.23
N ARG A 95 27.60 7.94 10.13
CA ARG A 95 27.08 7.22 11.27
C ARG A 95 28.16 6.52 12.10
N LEU A 96 29.19 5.95 11.44
CA LEU A 96 30.32 5.34 12.13
C LEU A 96 31.22 6.39 12.82
N ASP A 97 31.33 7.61 12.26
CA ASP A 97 32.05 8.74 12.87
C ASP A 97 31.34 9.25 14.15
N ASP A 98 30.00 9.17 14.16
CA ASP A 98 29.17 9.61 15.29
C ASP A 98 29.05 8.53 16.41
N GLU A 99 28.91 7.24 16.03
CA GLU A 99 28.63 6.16 16.98
C GLU A 99 29.88 5.48 17.58
N LEU A 100 31.02 5.56 16.89
CA LEU A 100 32.26 4.93 17.36
C LEU A 100 33.22 5.95 17.95
N ASP A 101 33.91 5.57 19.02
CA ASP A 101 34.93 6.40 19.66
C ASP A 101 36.10 6.72 18.73
N ASP A 102 36.70 7.91 18.88
CA ASP A 102 37.93 8.26 18.15
C ASP A 102 39.02 7.24 18.41
N GLY A 103 39.57 6.72 17.32
CA GLY A 103 40.59 5.69 17.37
C GLY A 103 40.04 4.26 17.44
N ALA A 104 38.73 4.06 17.50
CA ALA A 104 38.14 2.74 17.44
C ALA A 104 38.50 2.01 16.15
N ARG A 105 38.79 0.71 16.26
CA ARG A 105 39.05 -0.15 15.10
C ARG A 105 37.81 -0.99 14.82
N PHE A 106 37.55 -1.26 13.56
CA PHE A 106 36.45 -2.13 13.14
C PHE A 106 36.81 -2.93 11.88
N TYR A 107 36.07 -4.00 11.71
CA TYR A 107 36.04 -4.79 10.49
C TYR A 107 34.83 -4.41 9.67
N LEU A 108 35.06 -4.08 8.42
CA LEU A 108 34.02 -3.90 7.44
C LEU A 108 33.87 -5.20 6.65
N CYS A 109 32.67 -5.75 6.67
CA CYS A 109 32.39 -7.06 6.12
C CYS A 109 31.17 -7.01 5.20
N ALA A 110 31.11 -7.92 4.24
CA ALA A 110 29.93 -8.23 3.44
C ALA A 110 29.39 -9.63 3.78
N PRO A 111 28.07 -9.88 3.70
CA PRO A 111 27.57 -11.25 3.74
C PRO A 111 28.13 -12.06 2.57
N VAL A 112 28.28 -13.37 2.74
CA VAL A 112 28.66 -14.22 1.61
C VAL A 112 27.49 -14.29 0.64
N PRO A 113 27.66 -13.92 -0.64
CA PRO A 113 26.58 -13.87 -1.63
C PRO A 113 25.82 -15.20 -1.74
N GLU A 114 24.56 -15.14 -2.12
CA GLU A 114 23.73 -16.32 -2.36
C GLU A 114 23.24 -16.37 -3.80
N HIS A 115 23.94 -17.12 -4.64
CA HIS A 115 23.49 -17.37 -6.00
C HIS A 115 22.71 -18.70 -6.05
N ALA A 116 21.54 -18.68 -6.68
CA ALA A 116 20.57 -19.80 -6.68
C ALA A 116 21.16 -21.15 -7.15
N ASP A 117 22.14 -21.12 -8.04
CA ASP A 117 22.74 -22.30 -8.67
C ASP A 117 24.12 -22.65 -8.11
N MET A 118 24.60 -21.99 -7.03
CA MET A 118 25.96 -22.12 -6.54
C MET A 118 26.01 -22.60 -5.10
N ALA A 119 26.74 -23.70 -4.86
CA ALA A 119 26.97 -24.16 -3.51
C ALA A 119 27.93 -23.23 -2.76
N LEU A 120 27.75 -23.09 -1.43
CA LEU A 120 28.59 -22.23 -0.58
C LEU A 120 30.09 -22.48 -0.78
N ARG A 121 30.50 -23.75 -0.97
CA ARG A 121 31.91 -24.09 -1.25
C ARG A 121 32.44 -23.47 -2.51
N ASP A 122 31.63 -23.45 -3.56
CA ASP A 122 32.02 -22.93 -4.86
C ASP A 122 32.07 -21.40 -4.84
N GLU A 123 31.18 -20.77 -4.08
CA GLU A 123 31.22 -19.32 -3.82
C GLU A 123 32.46 -18.90 -3.01
N LEU A 124 32.78 -19.62 -1.95
CA LEU A 124 34.01 -19.38 -1.19
C LEU A 124 35.27 -19.56 -2.07
N THR A 125 35.21 -20.48 -3.03
CA THR A 125 36.31 -20.66 -4.01
C THR A 125 36.41 -19.46 -4.95
N SER A 126 35.26 -18.99 -5.47
CA SER A 126 35.17 -17.79 -6.33
C SER A 126 35.65 -16.53 -5.59
N LEU A 127 35.22 -16.33 -4.33
CA LEU A 127 35.69 -15.23 -3.49
C LEU A 127 37.22 -15.23 -3.35
N ARG A 128 37.80 -16.40 -3.07
CA ARG A 128 39.26 -16.55 -2.97
C ARG A 128 39.96 -16.20 -4.28
N GLU A 129 39.45 -16.62 -5.43
CA GLU A 129 40.01 -16.31 -6.76
C GLU A 129 39.93 -14.81 -7.09
N ARG A 130 38.93 -14.10 -6.56
CA ARG A 130 38.77 -12.64 -6.67
C ARG A 130 39.63 -11.86 -5.67
N GLY A 131 40.34 -12.58 -4.77
CA GLY A 131 41.26 -11.96 -3.80
C GLY A 131 40.69 -11.82 -2.38
N PHE A 132 39.46 -12.25 -2.14
CA PHE A 132 38.84 -12.24 -0.81
C PHE A 132 39.09 -13.57 -0.10
N TYR A 133 40.22 -13.70 0.54
CA TYR A 133 40.61 -14.92 1.22
C TYR A 133 40.37 -14.93 2.73
N ARG A 134 39.95 -13.81 3.32
CA ARG A 134 39.63 -13.71 4.74
C ARG A 134 38.14 -13.68 4.97
N ILE A 135 37.65 -14.65 5.72
CA ILE A 135 36.24 -14.80 6.07
C ILE A 135 36.13 -14.68 7.58
N LEU A 136 35.19 -13.85 8.04
CA LEU A 136 34.87 -13.72 9.46
C LEU A 136 33.74 -14.71 9.80
N ARG A 137 33.96 -15.57 10.79
CA ARG A 137 32.93 -16.43 11.33
C ARG A 137 32.31 -15.81 12.57
N LEU A 138 31.01 -15.50 12.50
CA LEU A 138 30.26 -14.98 13.64
C LEU A 138 29.94 -16.11 14.65
N PRO A 139 30.01 -15.83 15.97
CA PRO A 139 29.55 -16.75 16.99
C PRO A 139 28.04 -16.99 16.88
N THR A 140 27.56 -18.11 17.38
CA THR A 140 26.12 -18.31 17.61
C THR A 140 25.66 -17.41 18.77
N GLU A 141 24.37 -17.11 18.87
CA GLU A 141 23.80 -16.30 19.97
C GLU A 141 24.28 -16.79 21.35
N ARG A 142 24.20 -18.13 21.59
CA ARG A 142 24.68 -18.77 22.85
C ARG A 142 26.17 -18.62 23.07
N GLN A 143 26.96 -18.50 22.02
CA GLN A 143 28.41 -18.29 22.08
C GLN A 143 28.73 -16.84 22.33
N ALA A 144 28.00 -15.92 21.68
CA ALA A 144 28.11 -14.48 21.89
C ALA A 144 27.73 -14.10 23.32
N GLU A 145 26.66 -14.67 23.88
CA GLU A 145 26.28 -14.52 25.31
C GLU A 145 27.39 -14.97 26.29
N LYS A 146 28.26 -15.91 25.88
CA LYS A 146 29.42 -16.37 26.65
C LYS A 146 30.69 -15.55 26.37
N GLY A 147 30.59 -14.47 25.61
CA GLY A 147 31.73 -13.63 25.27
C GLY A 147 32.65 -14.24 24.22
N GLN A 148 32.17 -15.18 23.39
CA GLN A 148 32.98 -15.69 22.30
C GLN A 148 33.02 -14.67 21.17
N GLU A 149 34.23 -14.33 20.77
CA GLU A 149 34.49 -13.33 19.70
C GLU A 149 34.39 -13.96 18.29
N PRO A 150 34.18 -13.14 17.23
CA PRO A 150 34.29 -13.56 15.85
C PRO A 150 35.70 -14.08 15.53
N GLU A 151 35.79 -15.08 14.68
CA GLU A 151 37.04 -15.70 14.27
C GLU A 151 37.33 -15.44 12.80
N ILE A 152 38.58 -15.06 12.49
CA ILE A 152 39.03 -14.86 11.13
C ILE A 152 39.58 -16.19 10.59
N LEU A 153 38.97 -16.64 9.49
CA LEU A 153 39.38 -17.86 8.76
C LEU A 153 40.10 -17.40 7.48
N ASP A 154 41.26 -18.04 7.18
CA ASP A 154 42.02 -17.76 5.96
C ASP A 154 41.80 -18.91 4.95
N LEU A 155 41.11 -18.61 3.85
CA LEU A 155 40.81 -19.57 2.77
C LEU A 155 42.06 -20.07 2.02
N ASN A 156 43.25 -19.48 2.24
CA ASN A 156 44.50 -19.98 1.71
C ASN A 156 45.11 -21.07 2.62
N GLN A 157 44.79 -21.05 3.93
CA GLN A 157 45.24 -22.03 4.91
C GLN A 157 44.17 -23.08 5.12
N GLU A 158 42.89 -22.71 5.13
CA GLU A 158 41.76 -23.61 5.27
C GLU A 158 41.07 -23.86 3.92
N ALA A 159 40.83 -25.12 3.59
CA ALA A 159 40.10 -25.43 2.36
C ALA A 159 38.63 -24.91 2.44
N PRO A 160 38.06 -24.34 1.36
CA PRO A 160 36.66 -23.92 1.34
C PRO A 160 35.66 -25.02 1.78
N SER A 161 36.02 -26.28 1.59
CA SER A 161 35.22 -27.43 2.05
C SER A 161 35.18 -27.58 3.58
N SER A 162 36.20 -27.15 4.31
CA SER A 162 36.23 -27.17 5.78
C SER A 162 35.43 -26.01 6.39
N VAL A 163 35.28 -24.90 5.67
CA VAL A 163 34.52 -23.72 6.09
C VAL A 163 33.01 -23.87 5.82
N ASN A 164 32.67 -24.65 4.82
CA ASN A 164 31.28 -24.87 4.37
C ASN A 164 30.30 -25.33 5.48
N HIS A 165 30.81 -26.09 6.49
CA HIS A 165 29.97 -26.62 7.57
C HIS A 165 29.46 -25.56 8.58
N TYR A 166 30.02 -24.35 8.58
CA TYR A 166 29.59 -23.29 9.51
C TYR A 166 28.26 -22.65 9.13
N GLY A 167 27.80 -22.82 7.88
CA GLY A 167 26.57 -22.20 7.35
C GLY A 167 26.78 -20.76 6.89
N ARG A 168 26.15 -20.40 5.78
CA ARG A 168 26.29 -19.10 5.11
C ARG A 168 25.95 -17.91 6.03
N ALA A 169 24.87 -18.00 6.78
CA ALA A 169 24.38 -16.93 7.65
C ALA A 169 25.42 -16.43 8.69
N ARG A 170 26.40 -17.26 9.03
CA ARG A 170 27.44 -16.94 10.01
C ARG A 170 28.75 -16.49 9.40
N LEU A 171 28.87 -16.51 8.10
CA LEU A 171 30.10 -16.13 7.40
C LEU A 171 29.96 -14.72 6.84
N ARG A 172 31.01 -13.94 7.01
CA ARG A 172 31.13 -12.60 6.43
C ARG A 172 32.44 -12.49 5.68
N VAL A 173 32.42 -11.94 4.48
CA VAL A 173 33.63 -11.60 3.72
C VAL A 173 34.28 -10.38 4.35
N LEU A 174 35.51 -10.47 4.79
CA LEU A 174 36.24 -9.32 5.31
C LEU A 174 36.71 -8.44 4.14
N ILE A 175 36.16 -7.24 4.03
CA ILE A 175 36.49 -6.27 2.98
C ILE A 175 37.67 -5.42 3.41
N ASP A 176 37.58 -4.73 4.56
CA ASP A 176 38.68 -3.88 5.06
C ASP A 176 38.73 -3.89 6.59
N ARG A 177 39.88 -3.42 7.11
CA ARG A 177 40.16 -3.20 8.53
C ARG A 177 40.46 -1.73 8.72
N LEU A 178 39.54 -1.01 9.30
CA LEU A 178 39.56 0.43 9.37
C LEU A 178 39.67 0.91 10.82
N LYS A 179 40.00 2.20 10.96
CA LYS A 179 40.06 2.91 12.22
C LYS A 179 39.31 4.22 12.07
N VAL A 180 38.42 4.54 12.99
CA VAL A 180 37.77 5.84 13.04
C VAL A 180 38.77 6.91 13.44
N LYS A 181 38.70 8.07 12.79
CA LYS A 181 39.35 9.29 13.20
C LYS A 181 38.33 10.40 13.02
N THR A 182 37.73 10.75 14.14
CA THR A 182 36.58 11.66 14.16
C THR A 182 36.88 13.00 13.50
N GLY A 183 36.00 13.41 12.56
CA GLY A 183 36.11 14.66 11.82
C GLY A 183 37.21 14.69 10.71
N ASP A 184 37.86 13.56 10.41
CA ASP A 184 38.89 13.48 9.37
C ASP A 184 38.29 13.11 8.02
N ALA A 185 38.28 14.06 7.07
CA ALA A 185 37.64 13.86 5.77
C ALA A 185 38.26 12.71 4.94
N ASP A 186 39.59 12.52 5.03
CA ASP A 186 40.29 11.46 4.30
C ASP A 186 39.87 10.08 4.84
N THR A 187 39.73 9.94 6.17
CA THR A 187 39.27 8.71 6.79
C THR A 187 37.80 8.41 6.39
N ARG A 188 36.92 9.41 6.38
CA ARG A 188 35.52 9.26 5.95
C ARG A 188 35.43 8.81 4.48
N SER A 189 36.19 9.45 3.57
CA SER A 189 36.21 9.03 2.16
C SER A 189 36.69 7.59 2.01
N ARG A 190 37.72 7.18 2.75
CA ARG A 190 38.20 5.79 2.72
C ARG A 190 37.18 4.81 3.26
N ILE A 191 36.45 5.16 4.34
CA ILE A 191 35.36 4.32 4.88
C ILE A 191 34.26 4.18 3.80
N ALA A 192 33.85 5.29 3.16
CA ALA A 192 32.83 5.26 2.12
C ALA A 192 33.21 4.38 0.92
N GLU A 193 34.47 4.49 0.44
CA GLU A 193 34.99 3.63 -0.65
C GLU A 193 34.95 2.13 -0.27
N SER A 194 35.32 1.81 0.98
CA SER A 194 35.29 0.42 1.46
C SER A 194 33.86 -0.08 1.67
N VAL A 195 32.91 0.78 2.07
CA VAL A 195 31.48 0.45 2.17
C VAL A 195 30.87 0.20 0.80
N GLU A 196 31.21 1.01 -0.20
CA GLU A 196 30.79 0.78 -1.60
C GLU A 196 31.22 -0.62 -2.07
N GLN A 197 32.49 -0.98 -1.82
CA GLN A 197 32.98 -2.31 -2.13
C GLN A 197 32.25 -3.41 -1.34
N ALA A 198 31.89 -3.16 -0.07
CA ALA A 198 31.14 -4.12 0.74
C ALA A 198 29.73 -4.32 0.21
N PHE A 199 29.05 -3.26 -0.23
CA PHE A 199 27.73 -3.35 -0.87
C PHE A 199 27.79 -4.10 -2.20
N ASP A 200 28.81 -3.84 -3.02
CA ASP A 200 29.00 -4.56 -4.30
C ASP A 200 29.20 -6.07 -4.10
N GLU A 201 30.01 -6.45 -3.11
CA GLU A 201 30.32 -7.87 -2.84
C GLU A 201 29.20 -8.57 -2.03
N GLY A 202 28.41 -7.81 -1.26
CA GLY A 202 27.37 -8.30 -0.35
C GLY A 202 25.94 -8.16 -0.87
N ASP A 203 25.76 -7.93 -2.17
CA ASP A 203 24.43 -7.70 -2.76
C ASP A 203 23.64 -6.58 -2.02
N GLY A 204 24.31 -5.44 -1.81
CA GLY A 204 23.73 -4.28 -1.13
C GLY A 204 23.76 -4.32 0.40
N TYR A 205 24.37 -5.34 1.01
CA TYR A 205 24.46 -5.44 2.46
C TYR A 205 25.90 -5.29 2.95
N CYS A 206 26.09 -4.57 4.06
CA CYS A 206 27.34 -4.60 4.78
C CYS A 206 27.14 -4.73 6.28
N THR A 207 28.17 -5.24 6.96
CA THR A 207 28.19 -5.42 8.42
C THR A 207 29.46 -4.81 8.97
N VAL A 208 29.33 -3.93 9.96
CA VAL A 208 30.48 -3.37 10.68
C VAL A 208 30.57 -4.03 12.05
N ILE A 209 31.76 -4.50 12.38
CA ILE A 209 32.05 -5.22 13.62
C ILE A 209 33.20 -4.50 14.34
N PRO A 210 32.92 -3.82 15.46
CA PRO A 210 33.99 -3.22 16.26
C PRO A 210 35.03 -4.24 16.68
N ALA A 211 36.31 -3.91 16.53
CA ALA A 211 37.42 -4.76 16.87
C ALA A 211 37.96 -4.41 18.28
N PRO A 212 38.35 -5.38 19.10
CA PRO A 212 38.96 -5.11 20.40
C PRO A 212 40.29 -4.36 20.27
N ARG A 213 40.70 -3.65 21.34
CA ARG A 213 41.95 -2.85 21.38
C ARG A 213 43.24 -3.69 21.25
N GLY A 214 43.37 -4.60 20.42
CA GLY A 214 44.54 -5.43 20.14
C GLY A 214 44.47 -6.06 18.77
N GLY A 215 43.30 -5.96 18.13
CA GLY A 215 42.96 -6.66 16.90
C GLY A 215 42.74 -8.14 17.18
N TYR A 216 42.01 -8.82 16.30
CA TYR A 216 41.92 -10.29 16.29
C TYR A 216 43.19 -10.83 15.57
N ASP A 217 44.39 -10.52 16.07
CA ASP A 217 45.62 -11.01 15.47
C ASP A 217 45.92 -12.42 16.00
N GLU A 218 46.31 -13.34 15.14
CA GLU A 218 46.53 -14.76 15.43
C GLU A 218 47.60 -15.08 16.50
N THR A 219 48.30 -14.04 17.00
CA THR A 219 49.40 -14.15 17.94
C THR A 219 49.23 -13.45 19.28
N ALA A 220 48.22 -12.63 19.45
CA ALA A 220 47.99 -11.95 20.70
C ALA A 220 46.98 -12.72 21.56
N HIS A 221 47.43 -13.29 22.66
CA HIS A 221 46.54 -13.79 23.70
C HIS A 221 45.64 -12.64 24.17
N PRO A 222 44.31 -12.73 24.03
CA PRO A 222 43.43 -11.69 24.48
C PRO A 222 43.50 -11.57 25.99
N ASP A 223 43.76 -10.38 26.47
CA ASP A 223 43.44 -10.02 27.85
C ASP A 223 41.91 -9.93 27.97
N ALA A 224 41.31 -11.09 28.30
CA ALA A 224 39.89 -11.38 28.18
C ALA A 224 38.97 -10.62 29.17
N SER A 225 39.38 -9.43 29.64
CA SER A 225 38.72 -8.82 30.81
C SER A 225 37.84 -7.61 30.57
N GLN A 226 37.53 -7.17 29.33
CA GLN A 226 36.83 -5.90 29.16
C GLN A 226 35.56 -5.86 28.28
N HIS A 227 35.06 -6.95 27.71
CA HIS A 227 33.74 -6.95 27.06
C HIS A 227 32.83 -8.01 27.67
N GLN A 228 31.98 -7.64 28.64
CA GLN A 228 30.89 -8.45 29.17
C GLN A 228 29.61 -8.10 28.39
N GLY A 229 29.44 -8.63 27.20
CA GLY A 229 28.22 -8.45 26.41
C GLY A 229 28.39 -8.92 24.95
N PRO A 230 27.29 -9.09 24.20
CA PRO A 230 27.35 -9.37 22.78
C PRO A 230 28.06 -8.21 22.05
N ILE A 231 28.91 -8.54 21.07
CA ILE A 231 29.58 -7.53 20.24
C ILE A 231 28.52 -6.81 19.43
N PRO A 232 28.43 -5.47 19.49
CA PRO A 232 27.47 -4.76 18.70
C PRO A 232 27.78 -4.97 17.20
N LEU A 233 26.78 -5.42 16.46
CA LEU A 233 26.83 -5.53 15.01
C LEU A 233 26.03 -4.36 14.45
N PHE A 234 26.68 -3.56 13.57
CA PHE A 234 25.98 -2.56 12.80
C PHE A 234 25.71 -3.16 11.42
N GLU A 235 24.45 -3.35 11.09
CA GLU A 235 24.02 -3.84 9.79
C GLU A 235 23.47 -2.67 8.98
N PHE A 236 23.91 -2.57 7.73
CA PHE A 236 23.52 -1.53 6.80
C PHE A 236 23.04 -2.16 5.50
N SER A 237 22.08 -1.52 4.85
CA SER A 237 21.52 -1.97 3.58
C SER A 237 21.40 -0.82 2.58
N ALA A 238 21.92 -1.03 1.38
CA ALA A 238 21.69 -0.15 0.24
C ALA A 238 20.30 -0.35 -0.37
N HIS A 239 19.55 -1.35 0.07
CA HIS A 239 18.19 -1.59 -0.40
C HIS A 239 17.18 -0.75 0.39
N PHE A 240 16.11 -0.36 -0.30
CA PHE A 240 14.98 0.31 0.34
C PHE A 240 14.11 -0.73 1.03
N GLU A 241 14.52 -1.12 2.24
CA GLU A 241 13.91 -2.22 3.00
C GLU A 241 13.90 -1.97 4.51
N ARG A 242 12.95 -2.58 5.21
CA ARG A 242 12.83 -2.58 6.68
C ARG A 242 12.07 -3.82 7.13
N ASP A 243 12.41 -4.38 8.31
CA ASP A 243 11.72 -5.54 8.90
C ASP A 243 11.63 -6.76 7.97
N GLY A 244 12.59 -6.94 7.08
CA GLY A 244 12.62 -8.02 6.10
C GLY A 244 11.69 -7.83 4.90
N MET A 245 11.10 -6.65 4.75
CA MET A 245 10.28 -6.27 3.60
C MET A 245 11.03 -5.27 2.72
N ARG A 246 10.98 -5.48 1.41
CA ARG A 246 11.43 -4.49 0.42
C ARG A 246 10.26 -3.64 -0.01
N PHE A 247 10.50 -2.36 -0.23
CA PHE A 247 9.53 -1.36 -0.63
C PHE A 247 9.90 -0.73 -1.96
N GLU A 248 8.90 -0.25 -2.69
CA GLU A 248 9.12 0.56 -3.88
C GLU A 248 9.50 2.00 -3.47
N GLU A 249 10.51 2.56 -4.14
CA GLU A 249 10.90 3.96 -3.90
C GLU A 249 9.77 4.93 -4.26
N PRO A 250 9.57 6.00 -3.49
CA PRO A 250 8.53 7.00 -3.74
C PRO A 250 8.76 7.76 -5.05
N THR A 251 8.17 7.29 -6.13
CA THR A 251 8.18 7.96 -7.45
C THR A 251 6.79 8.49 -7.80
N PRO A 252 6.65 9.52 -8.67
CA PRO A 252 5.33 9.99 -9.09
C PRO A 252 4.48 8.91 -9.78
N GLN A 253 5.08 7.82 -10.27
CA GLN A 253 4.38 6.69 -10.88
C GLN A 253 3.78 5.76 -9.83
N LEU A 254 4.44 5.58 -8.68
CA LEU A 254 3.94 4.81 -7.55
C LEU A 254 2.60 5.38 -7.02
N PHE A 255 2.44 6.69 -7.05
CA PHE A 255 1.19 7.36 -6.61
C PHE A 255 0.15 7.51 -7.73
N SER A 256 0.30 6.82 -8.85
CA SER A 256 -0.66 6.87 -9.95
C SER A 256 -1.52 5.61 -10.03
N PHE A 257 -2.79 5.70 -9.66
CA PHE A 257 -3.73 4.60 -9.85
C PHE A 257 -4.02 4.28 -11.33
N ASN A 258 -3.46 5.04 -12.27
CA ASN A 258 -3.50 4.75 -13.70
C ASN A 258 -2.22 4.04 -14.20
N SER A 259 -1.21 3.91 -13.35
CA SER A 259 0.04 3.20 -13.62
C SER A 259 -0.04 1.76 -13.09
N PRO A 260 0.48 0.77 -13.81
CA PRO A 260 0.57 -0.60 -13.29
C PRO A 260 1.39 -0.72 -12.00
N VAL A 261 2.35 0.19 -11.79
CA VAL A 261 3.20 0.22 -10.57
C VAL A 261 2.41 0.67 -9.35
N GLY A 262 1.57 1.73 -9.52
CA GLY A 262 0.88 2.34 -8.38
C GLY A 262 -0.56 1.89 -8.19
N ALA A 263 -1.17 1.23 -9.18
CA ALA A 263 -2.55 0.77 -9.07
C ALA A 263 -2.68 -0.42 -8.11
N CYS A 264 -3.69 -0.42 -7.26
CA CYS A 264 -4.07 -1.59 -6.49
C CYS A 264 -4.26 -2.80 -7.42
N PRO A 265 -3.58 -3.93 -7.19
CA PRO A 265 -3.64 -5.09 -8.08
C PRO A 265 -5.03 -5.70 -8.19
N THR A 266 -5.83 -5.64 -7.13
CA THR A 266 -7.18 -6.23 -7.07
C THR A 266 -8.19 -5.41 -7.85
N CYS A 267 -8.29 -4.10 -7.63
CA CYS A 267 -9.24 -3.25 -8.33
C CYS A 267 -8.66 -2.53 -9.57
N GLN A 268 -7.38 -2.69 -9.86
CA GLN A 268 -6.69 -2.07 -10.99
C GLN A 268 -6.89 -0.54 -11.06
N GLY A 269 -6.86 0.11 -9.92
CA GLY A 269 -7.02 1.55 -9.80
C GLY A 269 -8.46 2.07 -9.88
N PHE A 270 -9.47 1.18 -9.85
CA PHE A 270 -10.88 1.60 -9.85
C PHE A 270 -11.41 1.94 -8.45
N GLY A 271 -10.76 1.46 -7.38
CA GLY A 271 -11.19 1.62 -5.99
C GLY A 271 -12.42 0.78 -5.63
N ARG A 272 -12.98 0.10 -6.61
CA ARG A 272 -14.16 -0.75 -6.46
C ARG A 272 -13.99 -2.04 -7.25
N VAL A 273 -14.58 -3.11 -6.74
CA VAL A 273 -14.59 -4.42 -7.40
C VAL A 273 -16.03 -4.81 -7.74
N PRO A 274 -16.26 -5.55 -8.83
CA PRO A 274 -17.56 -6.10 -9.11
C PRO A 274 -17.94 -7.05 -7.98
N GLY A 275 -19.02 -6.76 -7.31
CA GLY A 275 -19.51 -7.53 -6.16
C GLY A 275 -21.02 -7.60 -6.11
N LEU A 276 -21.53 -7.98 -4.97
CA LEU A 276 -22.94 -7.90 -4.65
C LEU A 276 -23.26 -6.47 -4.17
N ASP A 277 -24.39 -5.95 -4.61
CA ASP A 277 -24.88 -4.64 -4.21
C ASP A 277 -25.90 -4.83 -3.08
N GLU A 278 -25.53 -4.42 -1.88
CA GLU A 278 -26.38 -4.55 -0.70
C GLU A 278 -27.73 -3.82 -0.88
N ASP A 279 -27.72 -2.62 -1.48
CA ASP A 279 -28.95 -1.84 -1.69
C ASP A 279 -29.87 -2.47 -2.73
N LEU A 280 -29.32 -3.28 -3.65
CA LEU A 280 -30.14 -4.08 -4.57
C LEU A 280 -30.66 -5.36 -3.90
N ILE A 281 -29.91 -5.91 -2.95
CA ILE A 281 -30.28 -7.11 -2.21
C ILE A 281 -31.31 -6.77 -1.13
N VAL A 282 -31.12 -5.66 -0.42
CA VAL A 282 -32.02 -5.12 0.62
C VAL A 282 -32.50 -3.72 0.25
N PRO A 283 -33.35 -3.60 -0.77
CA PRO A 283 -33.73 -2.29 -1.33
C PRO A 283 -34.59 -1.44 -0.39
N ASN A 284 -35.16 -2.04 0.63
CA ASN A 284 -35.95 -1.34 1.66
C ASN A 284 -35.59 -1.91 3.03
N LYS A 285 -34.67 -1.26 3.72
CA LYS A 285 -34.22 -1.66 5.07
C LYS A 285 -35.27 -1.43 6.16
N GLN A 286 -36.43 -0.79 5.85
CA GLN A 286 -37.55 -0.64 6.76
C GLN A 286 -38.46 -1.90 6.82
N LEU A 287 -38.31 -2.80 5.85
CA LEU A 287 -39.03 -4.07 5.86
C LEU A 287 -38.30 -5.06 6.74
N SER A 288 -39.07 -5.94 7.37
CA SER A 288 -38.51 -7.12 8.04
C SER A 288 -38.09 -8.19 7.04
N ILE A 289 -37.27 -9.15 7.50
CA ILE A 289 -36.90 -10.32 6.69
C ILE A 289 -38.18 -11.08 6.28
N ARG A 290 -39.13 -11.22 7.20
CA ARG A 290 -40.43 -11.88 6.95
C ARG A 290 -41.27 -11.13 5.92
N ASP A 291 -41.26 -9.81 5.94
CA ASP A 291 -42.02 -8.98 4.99
C ASP A 291 -41.30 -8.82 3.64
N GLY A 292 -40.18 -9.51 3.47
CA GLY A 292 -39.43 -9.58 2.20
C GLY A 292 -38.38 -8.48 2.03
N ALA A 293 -37.67 -8.10 3.07
CA ALA A 293 -36.51 -7.22 2.96
C ALA A 293 -35.52 -7.76 1.93
N LEU A 294 -35.26 -9.09 1.94
CA LEU A 294 -34.31 -9.76 1.05
C LEU A 294 -34.88 -9.98 -0.36
N ALA A 295 -34.59 -9.09 -1.28
CA ALA A 295 -35.09 -9.14 -2.66
C ALA A 295 -34.74 -10.42 -3.44
N PRO A 296 -33.58 -11.08 -3.27
CA PRO A 296 -33.26 -12.34 -3.92
C PRO A 296 -34.23 -13.48 -3.58
N PHE A 297 -34.79 -13.48 -2.39
CA PHE A 297 -35.66 -14.54 -1.90
C PHE A 297 -37.15 -14.25 -2.09
N ARG A 298 -37.49 -13.11 -2.69
CA ARG A 298 -38.87 -12.80 -3.07
C ARG A 298 -39.35 -13.75 -4.18
N GLY A 299 -40.41 -14.46 -3.96
CA GLY A 299 -41.05 -15.35 -4.93
C GLY A 299 -40.71 -16.83 -4.74
N ASP A 300 -41.46 -17.70 -5.45
CA ASP A 300 -41.47 -19.14 -5.19
C ASP A 300 -40.20 -19.90 -5.54
N LYS A 301 -39.42 -19.36 -6.47
CA LYS A 301 -38.27 -20.07 -7.04
C LYS A 301 -37.16 -20.32 -6.03
N TRP A 302 -36.86 -19.36 -5.18
CA TRP A 302 -35.80 -19.40 -4.18
C TRP A 302 -36.32 -19.55 -2.75
N GLY A 303 -37.60 -19.84 -2.61
CA GLY A 303 -38.28 -19.99 -1.32
C GLY A 303 -37.73 -21.12 -0.42
N LYS A 304 -36.89 -22.05 -0.99
CA LYS A 304 -36.18 -23.02 -0.16
C LYS A 304 -35.14 -22.30 0.72
N HIS A 305 -34.28 -21.48 0.16
CA HIS A 305 -33.25 -20.75 0.90
C HIS A 305 -33.85 -19.80 1.95
N PHE A 306 -34.99 -19.19 1.64
CA PHE A 306 -35.78 -18.44 2.63
C PHE A 306 -36.28 -19.28 3.78
N LYS A 307 -36.74 -20.51 3.51
CA LYS A 307 -37.19 -21.45 4.55
C LYS A 307 -36.03 -21.92 5.41
N ASP A 308 -34.88 -22.18 4.80
CA ASP A 308 -33.66 -22.56 5.50
C ASP A 308 -33.21 -21.41 6.46
N LEU A 309 -33.28 -20.14 6.03
CA LEU A 309 -33.04 -18.97 6.89
C LEU A 309 -34.03 -18.91 8.05
N ILE A 310 -35.34 -19.07 7.79
CA ILE A 310 -36.37 -19.05 8.85
C ILE A 310 -36.14 -20.16 9.88
N ALA A 311 -35.74 -21.36 9.46
CA ALA A 311 -35.45 -22.47 10.35
C ALA A 311 -34.25 -22.13 11.27
N VAL A 312 -33.16 -21.68 10.71
CA VAL A 312 -31.96 -21.27 11.48
C VAL A 312 -32.29 -20.09 12.41
N ALA A 313 -33.04 -19.10 11.94
CA ALA A 313 -33.45 -17.96 12.75
C ALA A 313 -34.15 -18.36 14.05
N ALA A 314 -35.05 -19.38 13.97
CA ALA A 314 -35.73 -19.91 15.14
C ALA A 314 -34.78 -20.59 16.14
N ASP A 315 -33.73 -21.26 15.64
CA ASP A 315 -32.77 -21.99 16.47
C ASP A 315 -31.77 -21.06 17.17
N VAL A 316 -31.36 -19.95 16.51
CA VAL A 316 -30.33 -19.02 17.02
C VAL A 316 -30.92 -17.78 17.69
N GLY A 317 -32.23 -17.54 17.59
CA GLY A 317 -32.90 -16.37 18.15
C GLY A 317 -32.76 -15.11 17.32
N LEU A 318 -32.54 -15.21 16.00
CA LEU A 318 -32.50 -14.08 15.07
C LEU A 318 -33.93 -13.51 14.91
N ASP A 319 -34.10 -12.20 15.09
CA ASP A 319 -35.40 -11.53 14.95
C ASP A 319 -35.70 -11.20 13.49
N ILE A 320 -36.48 -12.07 12.85
CA ILE A 320 -36.90 -11.92 11.45
C ILE A 320 -38.11 -10.99 11.27
N ASP A 321 -38.71 -10.51 12.36
CA ASP A 321 -39.88 -9.65 12.36
C ASP A 321 -39.54 -8.17 12.59
N CYS A 322 -38.32 -7.86 13.06
CA CYS A 322 -37.86 -6.48 13.17
C CYS A 322 -37.46 -5.91 11.81
N PRO A 323 -37.47 -4.56 11.60
CA PRO A 323 -36.92 -3.93 10.41
C PRO A 323 -35.45 -4.30 10.21
N TYR A 324 -35.01 -4.55 8.97
CA TYR A 324 -33.65 -4.99 8.64
C TYR A 324 -32.57 -4.09 9.23
N HIS A 325 -32.79 -2.79 9.25
CA HIS A 325 -31.82 -1.81 9.79
C HIS A 325 -31.71 -1.82 11.33
N GLU A 326 -32.57 -2.54 12.03
CA GLU A 326 -32.54 -2.73 13.48
C GLU A 326 -31.89 -4.06 13.90
N LEU A 327 -31.49 -4.91 12.93
CA LEU A 327 -30.74 -6.13 13.19
C LEU A 327 -29.43 -5.81 13.88
N ALA A 328 -29.04 -6.62 14.85
CA ALA A 328 -27.71 -6.55 15.44
C ALA A 328 -26.65 -7.11 14.47
N ASP A 329 -25.39 -6.68 14.61
CA ASP A 329 -24.29 -7.07 13.71
C ASP A 329 -24.18 -8.60 13.54
N TRP A 330 -24.34 -9.38 14.63
CA TRP A 330 -24.29 -10.83 14.58
C TRP A 330 -25.49 -11.46 13.85
N GLU A 331 -26.65 -10.80 13.83
CA GLU A 331 -27.85 -11.24 13.10
C GLU A 331 -27.68 -10.99 11.61
N GLU A 332 -27.12 -9.82 11.27
CA GLU A 332 -26.77 -9.47 9.90
C GLU A 332 -25.69 -10.41 9.36
N GLU A 333 -24.64 -10.73 10.15
CA GLU A 333 -23.61 -11.71 9.79
C GLU A 333 -24.23 -13.08 9.43
N ILE A 334 -25.19 -13.57 10.21
CA ILE A 334 -25.90 -14.82 9.88
C ILE A 334 -26.66 -14.72 8.55
N VAL A 335 -27.29 -13.59 8.27
CA VAL A 335 -28.06 -13.40 7.01
C VAL A 335 -27.08 -13.43 5.82
N TRP A 336 -25.88 -12.86 5.95
CA TRP A 336 -24.90 -12.78 4.87
C TRP A 336 -24.02 -14.02 4.73
N GLU A 337 -23.44 -14.51 5.82
CA GLU A 337 -22.48 -15.61 5.80
C GLU A 337 -23.14 -16.99 5.95
N GLY A 338 -24.32 -17.02 6.54
CA GLY A 338 -25.03 -18.25 6.81
C GLY A 338 -24.68 -18.91 8.15
N LYS A 339 -25.42 -19.95 8.48
CA LYS A 339 -25.17 -20.80 9.64
C LYS A 339 -25.89 -22.11 9.46
N ASP A 340 -25.31 -23.22 9.90
CA ASP A 340 -25.84 -24.58 9.81
C ASP A 340 -26.29 -24.92 8.37
N ASP A 341 -27.59 -25.21 8.16
CA ASP A 341 -28.12 -25.56 6.84
C ASP A 341 -28.43 -24.35 5.94
N TYR A 342 -28.35 -23.14 6.46
CA TYR A 342 -28.49 -21.89 5.69
C TYR A 342 -27.13 -21.38 5.21
N ILE A 343 -26.95 -21.38 3.91
CA ILE A 343 -25.66 -21.03 3.27
C ILE A 343 -25.36 -19.52 3.21
N GLY A 344 -26.25 -18.68 3.74
CA GLY A 344 -26.11 -17.23 3.65
C GLY A 344 -26.40 -16.66 2.25
N LEU A 345 -26.45 -15.34 2.19
CA LEU A 345 -26.54 -14.63 0.91
C LEU A 345 -25.28 -14.84 0.07
N HIS A 346 -24.10 -14.79 0.67
CA HIS A 346 -22.83 -15.00 -0.05
C HIS A 346 -22.79 -16.41 -0.67
N GLY A 347 -23.04 -17.46 0.10
CA GLY A 347 -23.11 -18.83 -0.40
C GLY A 347 -24.19 -19.05 -1.45
N PHE A 348 -25.35 -18.36 -1.33
CA PHE A 348 -26.38 -18.39 -2.35
C PHE A 348 -25.91 -17.79 -3.69
N PHE A 349 -25.20 -16.67 -3.66
CA PHE A 349 -24.68 -16.05 -4.88
C PHE A 349 -23.49 -16.82 -5.47
N GLU A 350 -22.65 -17.46 -4.64
CA GLU A 350 -21.63 -18.42 -5.10
C GLU A 350 -22.25 -19.62 -5.80
N PHE A 351 -23.28 -20.20 -5.22
CA PHE A 351 -24.07 -21.27 -5.88
C PHE A 351 -24.61 -20.83 -7.25
N LEU A 352 -25.08 -19.58 -7.39
CA LEU A 352 -25.53 -19.03 -8.68
C LEU A 352 -24.36 -18.83 -9.65
N GLU A 353 -23.16 -18.52 -9.16
CA GLU A 353 -21.93 -18.35 -9.95
C GLU A 353 -21.47 -19.68 -10.51
N GLU A 354 -21.32 -20.70 -9.69
CA GLU A 354 -20.96 -22.07 -10.09
C GLU A 354 -21.91 -22.63 -11.15
N ASN A 355 -23.19 -22.26 -11.04
CA ASN A 355 -24.23 -22.67 -11.97
C ASN A 355 -24.50 -21.66 -13.10
N SER A 356 -23.58 -20.73 -13.37
CA SER A 356 -23.73 -19.64 -14.36
C SER A 356 -23.84 -20.11 -15.81
N TYR A 357 -23.54 -21.38 -16.11
CA TYR A 357 -23.81 -22.02 -17.39
C TYR A 357 -25.32 -22.03 -17.70
N LYS A 358 -26.19 -21.99 -16.68
CA LYS A 358 -27.64 -21.84 -16.83
C LYS A 358 -27.98 -20.36 -17.03
N ARG A 359 -28.47 -20.00 -18.22
CA ARG A 359 -28.78 -18.61 -18.62
C ARG A 359 -29.60 -17.84 -17.56
N HIS A 360 -30.58 -18.48 -16.94
CA HIS A 360 -31.45 -17.80 -15.99
C HIS A 360 -30.79 -17.51 -14.64
N TYR A 361 -29.78 -18.29 -14.20
CA TYR A 361 -28.99 -17.99 -13.00
C TYR A 361 -28.09 -16.80 -13.26
N ARG A 362 -27.43 -16.75 -14.42
CA ARG A 362 -26.61 -15.61 -14.82
C ARG A 362 -27.41 -14.31 -14.90
N ILE A 363 -28.62 -14.33 -15.50
CA ILE A 363 -29.50 -13.15 -15.58
C ILE A 363 -29.99 -12.74 -14.17
N PHE A 364 -30.32 -13.70 -13.33
CA PHE A 364 -30.78 -13.41 -11.97
C PHE A 364 -29.67 -12.77 -11.14
N ARG A 365 -28.45 -13.35 -11.13
CA ARG A 365 -27.29 -12.82 -10.44
C ARG A 365 -26.96 -11.39 -10.91
N ALA A 366 -27.03 -11.14 -12.21
CA ALA A 366 -26.73 -9.83 -12.80
C ALA A 366 -27.64 -8.69 -12.25
N ARG A 367 -28.80 -8.99 -11.71
CA ARG A 367 -29.72 -7.99 -11.12
C ARG A 367 -29.24 -7.46 -9.77
N PHE A 368 -28.37 -8.18 -9.08
CA PHE A 368 -27.86 -7.88 -7.75
C PHE A 368 -26.36 -7.56 -7.78
N ARG A 369 -25.77 -7.42 -8.98
CA ARG A 369 -24.40 -6.98 -9.15
C ARG A 369 -24.33 -5.47 -9.09
N GLY A 370 -23.41 -5.02 -8.24
CA GLY A 370 -22.98 -3.65 -8.12
C GLY A 370 -21.46 -3.57 -8.09
N TYR A 371 -20.99 -2.48 -7.56
CA TYR A 371 -19.57 -2.27 -7.29
C TYR A 371 -19.44 -1.99 -5.80
N SER A 372 -18.84 -2.92 -5.06
CA SER A 372 -18.43 -2.72 -3.68
C SER A 372 -17.07 -2.04 -3.61
N GLU A 373 -16.78 -1.41 -2.49
CA GLU A 373 -15.45 -0.90 -2.21
C GLU A 373 -14.42 -2.02 -2.26
N CYS A 374 -13.24 -1.74 -2.79
CA CYS A 374 -12.18 -2.74 -2.88
C CYS A 374 -11.68 -3.10 -1.48
N PRO A 375 -11.71 -4.39 -1.07
CA PRO A 375 -11.32 -4.79 0.27
C PRO A 375 -9.84 -4.55 0.55
N ASP A 376 -8.97 -4.66 -0.47
CA ASP A 376 -7.52 -4.54 -0.28
C ASP A 376 -7.10 -3.08 -0.10
N CYS A 377 -7.56 -2.18 -0.97
CA CYS A 377 -7.15 -0.77 -0.90
C CYS A 377 -8.19 0.14 -0.22
N SER A 378 -9.28 -0.39 0.33
CA SER A 378 -10.33 0.40 1.00
C SER A 378 -10.73 1.65 0.20
N GLY A 379 -10.96 1.47 -1.11
CA GLY A 379 -11.33 2.54 -2.03
C GLY A 379 -10.22 3.49 -2.45
N HIS A 380 -9.01 3.41 -1.88
CA HIS A 380 -7.90 4.34 -2.18
C HIS A 380 -7.27 4.14 -3.55
N ARG A 381 -7.53 3.03 -4.26
CA ARG A 381 -7.13 2.74 -5.66
C ARG A 381 -5.65 2.43 -5.86
N LEU A 382 -4.82 2.61 -4.86
CA LEU A 382 -3.37 2.45 -4.90
C LEU A 382 -2.93 1.14 -4.28
N CYS A 383 -1.74 0.67 -4.66
CA CYS A 383 -1.07 -0.46 -4.02
C CYS A 383 -0.60 -0.09 -2.61
N ASP A 384 -0.29 -1.10 -1.80
CA ASP A 384 0.11 -0.93 -0.41
C ASP A 384 1.38 -0.09 -0.26
N ASP A 385 2.39 -0.28 -1.11
CA ASP A 385 3.62 0.51 -1.08
C ASP A 385 3.36 2.02 -1.18
N ALA A 386 2.40 2.43 -2.02
CA ALA A 386 2.00 3.83 -2.10
C ALA A 386 1.28 4.33 -0.83
N LEU A 387 0.57 3.46 -0.12
CA LEU A 387 -0.16 3.79 1.11
C LEU A 387 0.75 3.79 2.35
N TYR A 388 1.91 3.14 2.29
CA TYR A 388 2.92 3.22 3.34
C TYR A 388 3.67 4.55 3.34
N VAL A 389 3.62 5.30 2.25
CA VAL A 389 4.24 6.63 2.17
C VAL A 389 3.33 7.68 2.77
N LYS A 390 3.86 8.45 3.73
CA LYS A 390 3.11 9.49 4.44
C LYS A 390 3.81 10.84 4.34
N VAL A 391 3.01 11.89 4.37
CA VAL A 391 3.43 13.28 4.50
C VAL A 391 2.77 13.85 5.74
N GLY A 392 3.48 14.65 6.51
CA GLY A 392 3.02 15.21 7.77
C GLY A 392 4.21 15.50 8.68
N GLY A 393 3.95 15.92 9.90
CA GLY A 393 4.99 16.24 10.88
C GLY A 393 4.40 16.71 12.20
N ASP A 394 5.18 17.48 12.96
CA ASP A 394 4.77 17.93 14.31
C ASP A 394 3.50 18.80 14.32
N ALA A 395 3.24 19.52 13.23
CA ALA A 395 2.09 20.43 13.15
C ALA A 395 0.81 19.77 12.62
N VAL A 396 0.92 18.70 11.84
CA VAL A 396 -0.20 17.96 11.24
C VAL A 396 0.05 16.47 11.29
N GLU A 397 -1.02 15.70 11.46
CA GLU A 397 -0.97 14.25 11.43
C GLU A 397 -0.39 13.73 10.10
N GLN A 398 0.48 12.73 10.19
CA GLN A 398 1.00 12.06 9.01
C GLN A 398 -0.10 11.29 8.29
N LYS A 399 -0.26 11.54 6.99
CA LYS A 399 -1.29 10.92 6.16
C LYS A 399 -0.73 10.43 4.84
N HIS A 400 -1.24 9.29 4.37
CA HIS A 400 -0.96 8.84 3.03
C HIS A 400 -1.87 9.54 2.01
N ILE A 401 -1.52 9.48 0.73
CA ILE A 401 -2.21 10.18 -0.35
C ILE A 401 -3.71 9.82 -0.44
N GLY A 402 -4.08 8.57 -0.16
CA GLY A 402 -5.46 8.11 -0.16
C GLY A 402 -6.31 8.79 0.92
N GLU A 403 -5.77 8.95 2.14
CA GLU A 403 -6.45 9.67 3.23
C GLU A 403 -6.66 11.14 2.89
N ILE A 404 -5.66 11.79 2.28
CA ILE A 404 -5.80 13.20 1.84
C ILE A 404 -6.89 13.30 0.76
N CYS A 405 -6.95 12.36 -0.17
CA CYS A 405 -8.00 12.33 -1.19
C CYS A 405 -9.42 12.10 -0.60
N ALA A 406 -9.54 11.37 0.48
CA ALA A 406 -10.80 11.14 1.19
C ALA A 406 -11.30 12.37 1.97
N MET A 407 -10.43 13.36 2.19
CA MET A 407 -10.81 14.60 2.87
C MET A 407 -11.76 15.44 2.03
N THR A 408 -12.62 16.23 2.70
CA THR A 408 -13.31 17.35 2.05
C THR A 408 -12.30 18.38 1.59
N THR A 409 -12.65 19.12 0.54
CA THR A 409 -11.79 20.20 0.00
C THR A 409 -11.40 21.22 1.07
N ARG A 410 -12.30 21.51 2.02
CA ARG A 410 -12.03 22.37 3.18
C ARG A 410 -10.94 21.76 4.08
N ALA A 411 -11.11 20.49 4.47
CA ALA A 411 -10.15 19.80 5.34
C ALA A 411 -8.78 19.67 4.67
N ALA A 412 -8.75 19.38 3.37
CA ALA A 412 -7.51 19.29 2.60
C ALA A 412 -6.79 20.64 2.52
N ARG A 413 -7.52 21.75 2.28
CA ARG A 413 -6.95 23.11 2.33
C ARG A 413 -6.33 23.39 3.70
N ASP A 414 -7.07 23.14 4.78
CA ASP A 414 -6.60 23.40 6.15
C ASP A 414 -5.34 22.56 6.46
N TYR A 415 -5.30 21.32 5.98
CA TYR A 415 -4.14 20.45 6.07
C TYR A 415 -2.92 21.04 5.33
N PHE A 416 -3.07 21.48 4.07
CA PHE A 416 -1.97 22.06 3.28
C PHE A 416 -1.50 23.40 3.84
N GLU A 417 -2.37 24.19 4.44
CA GLU A 417 -2.00 25.46 5.09
C GLU A 417 -1.21 25.22 6.39
N ALA A 418 -1.58 24.20 7.14
CA ALA A 418 -0.92 23.87 8.40
C ALA A 418 0.37 23.04 8.23
N LEU A 419 0.57 22.39 7.07
CA LEU A 419 1.79 21.61 6.80
C LEU A 419 3.00 22.53 6.70
N ALA A 420 3.88 22.45 7.70
CA ALA A 420 5.15 23.17 7.73
C ALA A 420 6.22 22.33 7.03
N LEU A 421 6.93 22.92 6.10
CA LEU A 421 8.05 22.30 5.39
C LEU A 421 9.37 22.73 6.04
N THR A 422 10.32 21.82 6.14
CA THR A 422 11.72 22.13 6.47
C THR A 422 12.37 22.93 5.34
N ASP A 423 13.53 23.55 5.57
CA ASP A 423 14.23 24.33 4.55
C ASP A 423 14.54 23.50 3.29
N TYR A 424 14.93 22.25 3.45
CA TYR A 424 15.16 21.31 2.35
C TYR A 424 13.87 20.98 1.59
N GLU A 425 12.80 20.64 2.30
CA GLU A 425 11.48 20.34 1.68
C GLU A 425 10.90 21.57 0.97
N GLN A 426 11.14 22.76 1.51
CA GLN A 426 10.74 24.02 0.87
C GLN A 426 11.47 24.22 -0.46
N GLU A 427 12.76 23.85 -0.55
CA GLU A 427 13.53 23.95 -1.79
C GLU A 427 13.00 22.95 -2.85
N VAL A 428 12.72 21.68 -2.45
CA VAL A 428 12.35 20.62 -3.40
C VAL A 428 10.85 20.55 -3.72
N ALA A 429 9.97 20.98 -2.81
CA ALA A 429 8.52 20.85 -2.95
C ALA A 429 7.73 22.15 -2.75
N GLY A 430 8.37 23.27 -2.41
CA GLY A 430 7.67 24.53 -2.08
C GLY A 430 6.72 25.00 -3.18
N ARG A 431 7.14 24.94 -4.45
CA ARG A 431 6.27 25.29 -5.58
C ARG A 431 5.05 24.38 -5.73
N VAL A 432 5.23 23.08 -5.48
CA VAL A 432 4.14 22.10 -5.52
C VAL A 432 3.13 22.40 -4.41
N MET A 433 3.64 22.77 -3.23
CA MET A 433 2.81 23.14 -2.08
C MET A 433 2.03 24.44 -2.33
N GLU A 434 2.63 25.43 -2.97
CA GLU A 434 1.95 26.67 -3.35
C GLU A 434 0.74 26.38 -4.27
N GLU A 435 0.93 25.56 -5.31
CA GLU A 435 -0.13 25.13 -6.22
C GLU A 435 -1.25 24.36 -5.48
N LEU A 436 -0.93 23.46 -4.57
CA LEU A 436 -1.92 22.73 -3.77
C LEU A 436 -2.75 23.68 -2.89
N ARG A 437 -2.10 24.64 -2.24
CA ARG A 437 -2.76 25.66 -1.41
C ARG A 437 -3.67 26.56 -2.25
N GLU A 438 -3.20 27.02 -3.40
CA GLU A 438 -3.98 27.89 -4.29
C GLU A 438 -5.22 27.18 -4.85
N ARG A 439 -5.04 25.96 -5.38
CA ARG A 439 -6.14 25.18 -5.97
C ARG A 439 -7.20 24.78 -4.94
N SER A 440 -6.77 24.31 -3.77
CA SER A 440 -7.71 23.96 -2.69
C SER A 440 -8.46 25.18 -2.17
N ARG A 441 -7.78 26.33 -2.03
CA ARG A 441 -8.43 27.60 -1.65
C ARG A 441 -9.46 28.04 -2.69
N TYR A 442 -9.12 27.97 -3.98
CA TYR A 442 -10.04 28.29 -5.05
C TYR A 442 -11.32 27.45 -5.00
N LEU A 443 -11.21 26.15 -4.78
CA LEU A 443 -12.39 25.27 -4.65
C LEU A 443 -13.28 25.67 -3.46
N VAL A 444 -12.69 26.04 -2.33
CA VAL A 444 -13.45 26.53 -1.17
C VAL A 444 -14.13 27.87 -1.47
N ASP A 445 -13.44 28.80 -2.13
CA ASP A 445 -13.96 30.13 -2.44
C ASP A 445 -15.16 30.08 -3.42
N VAL A 446 -15.21 29.10 -4.32
CA VAL A 446 -16.37 28.87 -5.19
C VAL A 446 -17.49 28.05 -4.56
N GLY A 447 -17.37 27.68 -3.27
CA GLY A 447 -18.41 27.01 -2.51
C GLY A 447 -18.43 25.47 -2.67
N LEU A 448 -17.33 24.84 -3.14
CA LEU A 448 -17.20 23.39 -3.30
C LEU A 448 -16.46 22.72 -2.11
N ASP A 449 -16.49 23.37 -0.97
CA ASP A 449 -15.77 23.02 0.25
C ASP A 449 -16.22 21.70 0.91
N TYR A 450 -17.44 21.25 0.62
CA TYR A 450 -18.05 20.02 1.11
C TYR A 450 -17.71 18.77 0.29
N LEU A 451 -17.18 18.92 -0.91
CA LEU A 451 -16.81 17.79 -1.77
C LEU A 451 -15.54 17.12 -1.26
N THR A 452 -15.51 15.80 -1.28
CA THR A 452 -14.25 15.04 -1.08
C THR A 452 -13.45 15.03 -2.37
N LEU A 453 -12.12 15.00 -2.24
CA LEU A 453 -11.24 15.03 -3.42
C LEU A 453 -11.32 13.75 -4.26
N ASP A 454 -11.67 12.62 -3.66
CA ASP A 454 -11.87 11.31 -4.31
C ASP A 454 -13.25 11.15 -4.97
N ARG A 455 -14.16 12.11 -4.78
CA ARG A 455 -15.50 12.08 -5.35
C ARG A 455 -15.45 12.06 -6.87
N LEU A 456 -16.27 11.17 -7.48
CA LEU A 456 -16.44 11.00 -8.93
C LEU A 456 -17.22 12.15 -9.56
#